data_62f45c0dd4c42dea085bcf8dbfac2ccd
#
_entry.id   62f45c0dd4c42dea085bcf8dbfac2ccd
#
_cell.length_a   1.000
_cell.length_b   1.000
_cell.length_c   1.000
_cell.angle_alpha   90.00
_cell.angle_beta   90.00
_cell.angle_gamma   90.00
#
_symmetry.space_group_name_H-M   'P 1'
#
loop_
_entity.id
_entity.type
_entity.pdbx_description
1 polymer ?
#
loop_
_entity_poly.entity_id
_entity_poly.type
_entity_poly.pdbx_seq_one_letter_code
_entity_poly.pdbx_strand_id
1 'polypeptide(L)'
;MTLPSWHEEAIAKRHNRNSFDCGDTHMNDFLRRFARQSHEQNAAKTFCAVDDAAPERILGFYTIAPSAVAHENVPAAMTKGLARHEVSGFKLARLATDLTAAGNGLGGQLLAAAALRCLRLASEGGGILLIIDAKSERAATWYASYGAERLQGSDLTLAMPLATFATDLRTKGLL
;
A
#
# COMPACT_ATOMS: atom_id res chain seq x y z
N MET A 1 23.31 -7.69 -3.91
CA MET A 1 23.23 -6.21 -4.03
C MET A 1 22.42 -5.64 -2.88
N THR A 2 22.86 -4.56 -2.34
CA THR A 2 22.13 -3.85 -1.31
C THR A 2 21.13 -2.87 -1.94
N LEU A 3 20.01 -2.63 -1.26
CA LEU A 3 19.05 -1.63 -1.67
C LEU A 3 19.72 -0.24 -1.65
N PRO A 4 19.63 0.56 -2.73
CA PRO A 4 20.10 1.95 -2.69
C PRO A 4 19.41 2.76 -1.59
N SER A 5 20.07 3.81 -1.11
CA SER A 5 19.39 4.81 -0.27
C SER A 5 18.26 5.46 -1.05
N TRP A 6 17.11 5.63 -0.40
CA TRP A 6 15.92 6.16 -1.05
C TRP A 6 15.10 7.00 -0.10
N HIS A 7 14.26 7.84 -0.68
CA HIS A 7 13.24 8.59 0.05
C HIS A 7 11.91 8.53 -0.70
N GLU A 8 10.84 8.85 -0.01
CA GLU A 8 9.50 8.83 -0.60
C GLU A 8 9.14 10.18 -1.21
N GLU A 9 8.58 10.16 -2.42
CA GLU A 9 8.02 11.32 -3.07
C GLU A 9 6.64 11.01 -3.66
N ALA A 10 5.73 11.98 -3.61
CA ALA A 10 4.50 11.88 -4.40
C ALA A 10 4.85 11.81 -5.89
N ILE A 11 4.12 10.96 -6.64
CA ILE A 11 4.39 10.80 -8.07
C ILE A 11 4.28 12.14 -8.79
N ALA A 12 5.25 12.43 -9.64
CA ALA A 12 5.36 13.69 -10.37
C ALA A 12 5.89 13.47 -11.80
N LYS A 13 5.73 14.50 -12.62
CA LYS A 13 6.18 14.45 -14.02
C LYS A 13 7.67 14.17 -14.17
N ARG A 14 8.49 14.63 -13.22
CA ARG A 14 9.96 14.45 -13.25
C ARG A 14 10.39 12.99 -13.10
N HIS A 15 9.55 12.13 -12.54
CA HIS A 15 9.89 10.73 -12.33
C HIS A 15 9.88 9.97 -13.65
N ASN A 16 10.90 9.14 -13.88
CA ASN A 16 10.99 8.30 -15.07
C ASN A 16 10.14 7.04 -14.87
N ARG A 17 8.87 7.13 -15.25
CA ARG A 17 7.91 6.02 -15.15
C ARG A 17 8.11 4.97 -16.23
N ASN A 18 8.72 5.34 -17.34
CA ASN A 18 8.91 4.45 -18.48
C ASN A 18 9.99 3.39 -18.23
N SER A 19 10.98 3.70 -17.40
CA SER A 19 12.05 2.77 -17.08
C SER A 19 11.70 1.80 -15.95
N PHE A 20 10.59 2.05 -15.23
CA PHE A 20 10.16 1.18 -14.14
C PHE A 20 9.65 -0.15 -14.70
N ASP A 21 10.15 -1.24 -14.13
CA ASP A 21 9.69 -2.58 -14.48
C ASP A 21 9.66 -3.48 -13.23
N CYS A 22 8.47 -3.83 -12.79
CA CYS A 22 8.28 -4.76 -11.67
C CYS A 22 8.02 -6.20 -12.11
N GLY A 23 8.08 -6.48 -13.42
CA GLY A 23 7.78 -7.80 -13.97
C GLY A 23 6.29 -8.08 -14.20
N ASP A 24 5.43 -7.11 -13.90
CA ASP A 24 3.98 -7.20 -14.08
C ASP A 24 3.52 -6.08 -15.01
N THR A 25 3.05 -6.46 -16.19
CA THR A 25 2.64 -5.50 -17.23
C THR A 25 1.52 -4.57 -16.75
N HIS A 26 0.54 -5.07 -16.00
CA HIS A 26 -0.57 -4.26 -15.51
C HIS A 26 -0.10 -3.22 -14.50
N MET A 27 0.80 -3.59 -13.61
CA MET A 27 1.39 -2.65 -12.64
C MET A 27 2.24 -1.60 -13.34
N ASN A 28 3.07 -2.02 -14.30
CA ASN A 28 3.90 -1.10 -15.09
C ASN A 28 3.04 -0.11 -15.88
N ASP A 29 1.99 -0.59 -16.54
CA ASP A 29 1.07 0.26 -17.30
C ASP A 29 0.32 1.24 -16.40
N PHE A 30 -0.11 0.81 -15.22
CA PHE A 30 -0.74 1.71 -14.26
C PHE A 30 0.18 2.85 -13.88
N LEU A 31 1.42 2.56 -13.49
CA LEU A 31 2.39 3.59 -13.12
C LEU A 31 2.65 4.56 -14.27
N ARG A 32 2.81 4.02 -15.47
CA ARG A 32 3.14 4.80 -16.67
C ARG A 32 2.01 5.70 -17.12
N ARG A 33 0.79 5.19 -17.15
CA ARG A 33 -0.35 5.84 -17.83
C ARG A 33 -1.34 6.51 -16.90
N PHE A 34 -1.58 5.96 -15.71
CA PHE A 34 -2.74 6.32 -14.89
C PHE A 34 -2.38 6.93 -13.54
N ALA A 35 -1.27 6.53 -12.94
CA ALA A 35 -0.98 6.87 -11.55
C ALA A 35 -0.90 8.38 -11.31
N ARG A 36 -0.18 9.11 -12.16
CA ARG A 36 -0.03 10.56 -12.00
C ARG A 36 -1.35 11.29 -12.18
N GLN A 37 -2.11 10.95 -13.19
CA GLN A 37 -3.42 11.57 -13.43
C GLN A 37 -4.38 11.30 -12.26
N SER A 38 -4.47 10.08 -11.79
CA SER A 38 -5.30 9.74 -10.62
C SER A 38 -4.87 10.50 -9.38
N HIS A 39 -3.56 10.66 -9.19
CA HIS A 39 -2.99 11.41 -8.07
C HIS A 39 -3.39 12.89 -8.12
N GLU A 40 -3.25 13.51 -9.29
CA GLU A 40 -3.61 14.92 -9.50
C GLU A 40 -5.11 15.17 -9.35
N GLN A 41 -5.94 14.20 -9.72
CA GLN A 41 -7.41 14.27 -9.61
C GLN A 41 -7.95 13.86 -8.24
N ASN A 42 -7.10 13.51 -7.29
CA ASN A 42 -7.50 12.98 -5.98
C ASN A 42 -8.32 11.68 -6.02
N ALA A 43 -8.29 10.95 -7.12
CA ALA A 43 -8.96 9.65 -7.22
C ALA A 43 -8.24 8.58 -6.40
N ALA A 44 -6.91 8.57 -6.48
CA ALA A 44 -6.03 7.72 -5.68
C ALA A 44 -4.67 8.40 -5.58
N LYS A 45 -3.97 8.19 -4.49
CA LYS A 45 -2.64 8.80 -4.27
C LYS A 45 -1.54 7.76 -4.44
N THR A 46 -0.55 8.11 -5.25
CA THR A 46 0.62 7.25 -5.51
C THR A 46 1.88 7.93 -4.99
N PHE A 47 2.66 7.15 -4.24
CA PHE A 47 3.93 7.58 -3.67
C PHE A 47 5.02 6.62 -4.14
N CYS A 48 6.17 7.20 -4.48
CA CYS A 48 7.28 6.47 -5.07
C CYS A 48 8.47 6.45 -4.11
N ALA A 49 9.13 5.30 -4.01
CA ALA A 49 10.49 5.23 -3.48
C ALA A 49 11.44 5.69 -4.57
N VAL A 50 12.14 6.78 -4.33
CA VAL A 50 13.02 7.43 -5.29
C VAL A 50 14.47 7.23 -4.87
N ASP A 51 15.32 6.86 -5.82
CA ASP A 51 16.75 6.66 -5.58
C ASP A 51 17.41 8.00 -5.22
N ASP A 52 18.07 8.08 -4.08
CA ASP A 52 18.75 9.30 -3.63
C ASP A 52 19.86 9.75 -4.60
N ALA A 53 20.48 8.79 -5.29
CA ALA A 53 21.54 9.08 -6.27
C ALA A 53 21.00 9.44 -7.65
N ALA A 54 19.74 9.13 -7.95
CA ALA A 54 19.09 9.39 -9.23
C ALA A 54 17.62 9.76 -8.99
N PRO A 55 17.30 11.02 -8.67
CA PRO A 55 15.97 11.43 -8.20
C PRO A 55 14.81 11.21 -9.17
N GLU A 56 15.10 10.98 -10.45
CA GLU A 56 14.09 10.58 -11.42
C GLU A 56 13.76 9.08 -11.41
N ARG A 57 14.62 8.27 -10.78
CA ARG A 57 14.50 6.81 -10.79
C ARG A 57 13.55 6.32 -9.71
N ILE A 58 12.53 5.57 -10.12
CA ILE A 58 11.56 4.93 -9.22
C ILE A 58 12.05 3.51 -8.89
N LEU A 59 12.28 3.22 -7.62
CA LEU A 59 12.64 1.89 -7.12
C LEU A 59 11.41 1.06 -6.77
N GLY A 60 10.30 1.70 -6.44
CA GLY A 60 9.05 1.08 -6.09
C GLY A 60 7.97 2.12 -5.88
N PHE A 61 6.73 1.69 -5.73
CA PHE A 61 5.62 2.59 -5.45
C PHE A 61 4.49 1.88 -4.72
N TYR A 62 3.62 2.66 -4.10
CA TYR A 62 2.32 2.19 -3.63
C TYR A 62 1.24 3.21 -3.97
N THR A 63 0.01 2.72 -4.09
CA THR A 63 -1.17 3.54 -4.35
C THR A 63 -2.22 3.27 -3.30
N ILE A 64 -2.74 4.33 -2.69
CA ILE A 64 -3.80 4.27 -1.68
C ILE A 64 -5.00 5.10 -2.10
N ALA A 65 -6.18 4.69 -1.66
CA ALA A 65 -7.43 5.41 -1.84
C ALA A 65 -8.37 5.14 -0.67
N PRO A 66 -9.32 6.06 -0.35
CA PRO A 66 -10.36 5.77 0.61
C PRO A 66 -11.19 4.56 0.15
N SER A 67 -11.64 3.74 1.10
CA SER A 67 -12.45 2.57 0.81
C SER A 67 -13.32 2.20 2.00
N ALA A 68 -14.30 1.32 1.77
CA ALA A 68 -15.11 0.73 2.79
C ALA A 68 -15.45 -0.71 2.42
N VAL A 69 -15.69 -1.53 3.43
CA VAL A 69 -16.04 -2.94 3.26
C VAL A 69 -17.30 -3.22 4.06
N ALA A 70 -18.20 -4.03 3.49
CA ALA A 70 -19.40 -4.48 4.20
C ALA A 70 -18.99 -5.18 5.51
N HIS A 71 -19.69 -4.83 6.59
CA HIS A 71 -19.39 -5.35 7.94
C HIS A 71 -19.34 -6.87 7.98
N GLU A 72 -20.26 -7.54 7.29
CA GLU A 72 -20.35 -9.01 7.25
C GLU A 72 -19.15 -9.69 6.56
N ASN A 73 -18.40 -8.96 5.74
CA ASN A 73 -17.24 -9.51 5.03
C ASN A 73 -15.93 -9.33 5.81
N VAL A 74 -15.96 -8.58 6.90
CA VAL A 74 -14.78 -8.33 7.73
C VAL A 74 -14.71 -9.40 8.83
N PRO A 75 -13.53 -9.98 9.11
CA PRO A 75 -13.37 -10.93 10.21
C PRO A 75 -13.93 -10.38 11.53
N ALA A 76 -14.66 -11.20 12.28
CA ALA A 76 -15.35 -10.79 13.50
C ALA A 76 -14.44 -10.12 14.53
N ALA A 77 -13.19 -10.55 14.64
CA ALA A 77 -12.22 -9.98 15.58
C ALA A 77 -11.91 -8.50 15.26
N MET A 78 -12.04 -8.08 13.99
CA MET A 78 -11.78 -6.71 13.56
C MET A 78 -12.99 -5.80 13.70
N THR A 79 -14.20 -6.36 13.85
CA THR A 79 -15.46 -5.59 13.94
C THR A 79 -16.00 -5.50 15.35
N LYS A 80 -15.33 -6.10 16.32
CA LYS A 80 -15.78 -6.10 17.72
C LYS A 80 -15.93 -4.66 18.24
N GLY A 81 -17.13 -4.35 18.74
CA GLY A 81 -17.43 -3.02 19.25
C GLY A 81 -17.83 -2.00 18.19
N LEU A 82 -17.83 -2.36 16.92
CA LEU A 82 -18.25 -1.47 15.83
C LEU A 82 -19.75 -1.63 15.55
N ALA A 83 -20.40 -0.53 15.17
CA ALA A 83 -21.76 -0.56 14.63
C ALA A 83 -21.80 -1.36 13.33
N ARG A 84 -22.98 -1.94 13.01
CA ARG A 84 -23.18 -2.75 11.80
C ARG A 84 -23.38 -1.87 10.56
N HIS A 85 -22.40 -1.03 10.28
CA HIS A 85 -22.32 -0.24 9.05
C HIS A 85 -21.12 -0.70 8.25
N GLU A 86 -20.95 -0.17 7.05
CA GLU A 86 -19.71 -0.36 6.33
C GLU A 86 -18.51 0.04 7.19
N VAL A 87 -17.47 -0.77 7.14
CA VAL A 87 -16.23 -0.50 7.85
C VAL A 87 -15.31 0.31 6.95
N SER A 88 -15.04 1.53 7.36
CA SER A 88 -14.22 2.46 6.58
C SER A 88 -12.74 2.19 6.76
N GLY A 89 -11.98 2.57 5.76
CA GLY A 89 -10.53 2.46 5.77
C GLY A 89 -9.89 3.01 4.52
N PHE A 90 -8.70 2.54 4.27
CA PHE A 90 -7.93 2.89 3.08
C PHE A 90 -7.56 1.61 2.35
N LYS A 91 -7.69 1.66 1.03
CA LYS A 91 -7.28 0.55 0.18
C LYS A 91 -5.85 0.77 -0.26
N LEU A 92 -5.00 -0.23 -0.01
CA LEU A 92 -3.72 -0.37 -0.68
C LEU A 92 -4.01 -1.06 -2.01
N ALA A 93 -4.25 -0.24 -3.03
CA ALA A 93 -4.67 -0.73 -4.34
C ALA A 93 -3.53 -1.36 -5.12
N ARG A 94 -2.31 -0.84 -4.94
CA ARG A 94 -1.11 -1.31 -5.63
C ARG A 94 0.12 -1.13 -4.76
N LEU A 95 1.03 -2.07 -4.89
CA LEU A 95 2.38 -2.00 -4.31
C LEU A 95 3.29 -2.84 -5.20
N ALA A 96 4.36 -2.25 -5.68
CA ALA A 96 5.31 -2.94 -6.55
C ALA A 96 6.71 -2.39 -6.38
N THR A 97 7.71 -3.25 -6.62
CA THR A 97 9.13 -2.88 -6.61
C THR A 97 9.76 -3.17 -7.97
N ASP A 98 10.63 -2.30 -8.41
CA ASP A 98 11.42 -2.53 -9.62
C ASP A 98 12.25 -3.81 -9.48
N LEU A 99 12.42 -4.56 -10.55
CA LEU A 99 13.18 -5.82 -10.54
C LEU A 99 14.61 -5.64 -10.02
N THR A 100 15.21 -4.48 -10.25
CA THR A 100 16.57 -4.19 -9.76
C THR A 100 16.61 -3.97 -8.25
N ALA A 101 15.48 -3.66 -7.61
CA ALA A 101 15.37 -3.45 -6.18
C ALA A 101 14.68 -4.62 -5.46
N ALA A 102 14.11 -5.56 -6.20
CA ALA A 102 13.38 -6.70 -5.65
C ALA A 102 14.28 -7.60 -4.79
N GLY A 103 13.71 -8.22 -3.76
CA GLY A 103 14.44 -9.13 -2.89
C GLY A 103 15.30 -8.46 -1.81
N ASN A 104 15.28 -7.14 -1.71
CA ASN A 104 16.09 -6.36 -0.76
C ASN A 104 15.25 -5.69 0.35
N GLY A 105 14.01 -6.12 0.55
CA GLY A 105 13.15 -5.63 1.63
C GLY A 105 12.38 -4.35 1.33
N LEU A 106 12.49 -3.77 0.15
CA LEU A 106 11.78 -2.54 -0.21
C LEU A 106 10.26 -2.69 -0.13
N GLY A 107 9.72 -3.85 -0.55
CA GLY A 107 8.28 -4.11 -0.47
C GLY A 107 7.71 -3.97 0.93
N GLY A 108 8.39 -4.53 1.92
CA GLY A 108 8.02 -4.39 3.33
C GLY A 108 8.11 -2.95 3.84
N GLN A 109 9.15 -2.23 3.43
CA GLN A 109 9.30 -0.81 3.76
C GLN A 109 8.19 0.03 3.13
N LEU A 110 7.79 -0.25 1.90
CA LEU A 110 6.68 0.44 1.24
C LEU A 110 5.34 0.12 1.92
N LEU A 111 5.12 -1.11 2.33
CA LEU A 111 3.92 -1.48 3.09
C LEU A 111 3.85 -0.71 4.41
N ALA A 112 4.95 -0.62 5.14
CA ALA A 112 5.03 0.16 6.37
C ALA A 112 4.79 1.65 6.12
N ALA A 113 5.36 2.21 5.05
CA ALA A 113 5.15 3.61 4.67
C ALA A 113 3.67 3.89 4.32
N ALA A 114 3.04 2.99 3.57
CA ALA A 114 1.62 3.09 3.24
C ALA A 114 0.74 3.03 4.50
N ALA A 115 1.00 2.08 5.40
CA ALA A 115 0.27 1.95 6.66
C ALA A 115 0.43 3.18 7.55
N LEU A 116 1.64 3.73 7.68
CA LEU A 116 1.90 4.94 8.44
C LEU A 116 1.15 6.13 7.86
N ARG A 117 1.14 6.28 6.54
CA ARG A 117 0.38 7.34 5.87
C ARG A 117 -1.11 7.21 6.14
N CYS A 118 -1.66 6.00 6.02
CA CYS A 118 -3.07 5.74 6.31
C CYS A 118 -3.43 6.03 7.77
N LEU A 119 -2.54 5.71 8.72
CA LEU A 119 -2.72 6.07 10.13
C LEU A 119 -2.82 7.58 10.33
N ARG A 120 -1.97 8.35 9.67
CA ARG A 120 -2.01 9.83 9.73
C ARG A 120 -3.31 10.37 9.15
N LEU A 121 -3.73 9.86 8.00
CA LEU A 121 -4.99 10.25 7.37
C LEU A 121 -6.19 9.88 8.25
N ALA A 122 -6.19 8.70 8.85
CA ALA A 122 -7.25 8.22 9.72
C ALA A 122 -7.40 9.07 10.99
N SER A 123 -6.31 9.66 11.49
CA SER A 123 -6.36 10.53 12.67
C SER A 123 -7.20 11.78 12.45
N GLU A 124 -7.36 12.22 11.22
CA GLU A 124 -8.14 13.40 10.86
C GLU A 124 -9.47 13.07 10.21
N GLY A 125 -9.49 12.06 9.35
CA GLY A 125 -10.66 11.73 8.53
C GLY A 125 -11.41 10.47 8.94
N GLY A 126 -10.89 9.72 9.91
CA GLY A 126 -11.43 8.39 10.23
C GLY A 126 -10.89 7.32 9.29
N GLY A 127 -11.15 6.07 9.63
CA GLY A 127 -10.69 4.88 8.92
C GLY A 127 -10.10 3.88 9.90
N ILE A 128 -10.51 2.63 9.78
CA ILE A 128 -10.18 1.58 10.73
C ILE A 128 -9.27 0.54 10.11
N LEU A 129 -9.49 0.22 8.83
CA LEU A 129 -8.82 -0.88 8.15
C LEU A 129 -7.84 -0.39 7.09
N LEU A 130 -6.75 -1.12 6.94
CA LEU A 130 -6.02 -1.17 5.68
C LEU A 130 -6.58 -2.35 4.89
N ILE A 131 -7.19 -2.05 3.75
CA ILE A 131 -7.78 -3.02 2.83
C ILE A 131 -6.77 -3.23 1.71
N ILE A 132 -6.47 -4.48 1.39
CA ILE A 132 -5.39 -4.80 0.46
C ILE A 132 -5.93 -5.60 -0.71
N ASP A 133 -5.77 -5.09 -1.92
CA ASP A 133 -6.03 -5.84 -3.14
C ASP A 133 -4.74 -6.51 -3.60
N ALA A 134 -4.64 -7.81 -3.35
CA ALA A 134 -3.50 -8.60 -3.79
C ALA A 134 -3.66 -8.95 -5.27
N LYS A 135 -2.60 -8.84 -6.04
CA LYS A 135 -2.62 -9.13 -7.47
C LYS A 135 -2.61 -10.63 -7.79
N SER A 136 -2.28 -11.46 -6.82
CA SER A 136 -2.14 -12.91 -6.99
C SER A 136 -2.22 -13.62 -5.65
N GLU A 137 -2.36 -14.95 -5.69
CA GLU A 137 -2.30 -15.78 -4.50
C GLU A 137 -0.95 -15.64 -3.76
N ARG A 138 0.13 -15.56 -4.50
CA ARG A 138 1.47 -15.34 -3.92
C ARG A 138 1.54 -14.01 -3.18
N ALA A 139 1.00 -12.93 -3.76
CA ALA A 139 0.94 -11.64 -3.10
C ALA A 139 0.05 -11.69 -1.86
N ALA A 140 -1.12 -12.34 -1.93
CA ALA A 140 -1.99 -12.50 -0.78
C ALA A 140 -1.29 -13.23 0.38
N THR A 141 -0.55 -14.29 0.10
CA THR A 141 0.25 -15.01 1.09
C THR A 141 1.32 -14.10 1.71
N TRP A 142 1.97 -13.29 0.89
CA TRP A 142 2.97 -12.33 1.37
C TRP A 142 2.35 -11.30 2.32
N TYR A 143 1.20 -10.72 1.98
CA TYR A 143 0.49 -9.80 2.88
C TYR A 143 0.03 -10.50 4.17
N ALA A 144 -0.44 -11.75 4.06
CA ALA A 144 -0.85 -12.52 5.23
C ALA A 144 0.31 -12.76 6.22
N SER A 145 1.54 -12.83 5.73
CA SER A 145 2.74 -12.94 6.57
C SER A 145 2.96 -11.72 7.47
N TYR A 146 2.37 -10.58 7.11
CA TYR A 146 2.37 -9.36 7.93
C TYR A 146 1.15 -9.24 8.84
N GLY A 147 0.27 -10.24 8.85
CA GLY A 147 -0.92 -10.28 9.71
C GLY A 147 -2.22 -9.87 9.02
N ALA A 148 -2.21 -9.61 7.71
CA ALA A 148 -3.45 -9.36 6.98
C ALA A 148 -4.28 -10.64 6.89
N GLU A 149 -5.60 -10.50 7.00
CA GLU A 149 -6.54 -11.61 6.91
C GLU A 149 -7.44 -11.44 5.69
N ARG A 150 -7.75 -12.55 5.02
CA ARG A 150 -8.62 -12.53 3.84
C ARG A 150 -10.04 -12.17 4.23
N LEU A 151 -10.67 -11.32 3.42
CA LEU A 151 -12.08 -10.99 3.57
C LEU A 151 -12.96 -12.13 3.06
N GLN A 152 -14.17 -12.25 3.60
CA GLN A 152 -15.16 -13.16 3.06
C GLN A 152 -15.62 -12.64 1.69
N GLY A 153 -15.84 -13.58 0.77
CA GLY A 153 -16.30 -13.25 -0.59
C GLY A 153 -15.20 -12.87 -1.57
N SER A 154 -13.93 -12.84 -1.14
CA SER A 154 -12.82 -12.56 -2.04
C SER A 154 -11.55 -13.27 -1.57
N ASP A 155 -10.92 -14.03 -2.46
CA ASP A 155 -9.66 -14.73 -2.14
C ASP A 155 -8.45 -13.81 -2.16
N LEU A 156 -8.53 -12.67 -2.84
CA LEU A 156 -7.41 -11.76 -3.07
C LEU A 156 -7.56 -10.40 -2.37
N THR A 157 -8.64 -10.21 -1.61
CA THR A 157 -8.81 -9.01 -0.80
C THR A 157 -8.57 -9.37 0.67
N LEU A 158 -7.65 -8.66 1.29
CA LEU A 158 -7.28 -8.84 2.68
C LEU A 158 -7.53 -7.54 3.44
N ALA A 159 -7.56 -7.62 4.75
CA ALA A 159 -7.61 -6.46 5.61
C ALA A 159 -6.80 -6.68 6.86
N MET A 160 -6.35 -5.59 7.45
CA MET A 160 -5.81 -5.59 8.79
C MET A 160 -6.13 -4.26 9.48
N PRO A 161 -6.35 -4.28 10.81
CA PRO A 161 -6.61 -3.05 11.54
C PRO A 161 -5.40 -2.12 11.47
N LEU A 162 -5.63 -0.85 11.19
CA LEU A 162 -4.56 0.16 11.23
C LEU A 162 -3.93 0.25 12.62
N ALA A 163 -4.70 0.00 13.68
CA ALA A 163 -4.20 -0.03 15.05
C ALA A 163 -3.11 -1.09 15.26
N THR A 164 -3.18 -2.22 14.57
CA THR A 164 -2.15 -3.28 14.63
C THR A 164 -0.83 -2.75 14.09
N PHE A 165 -0.85 -2.07 12.95
CA PHE A 165 0.35 -1.42 12.41
C PHE A 165 0.92 -0.37 13.35
N ALA A 166 0.07 0.42 14.00
CA ALA A 166 0.52 1.43 14.95
C ALA A 166 1.34 0.80 16.08
N THR A 167 0.86 -0.31 16.62
CA THR A 167 1.57 -1.05 17.67
C THR A 167 2.91 -1.57 17.18
N ASP A 168 2.94 -2.21 16.02
CA ASP A 168 4.17 -2.74 15.44
C ASP A 168 5.19 -1.64 15.13
N LEU A 169 4.73 -0.52 14.59
CA LEU A 169 5.59 0.62 14.28
C LEU A 169 6.17 1.25 15.55
N ARG A 170 5.38 1.36 16.62
CA ARG A 170 5.88 1.84 17.94
C ARG A 170 6.92 0.89 18.51
N THR A 171 6.66 -0.41 18.46
CA THR A 171 7.62 -1.42 18.94
C THR A 171 8.94 -1.33 18.20
N LYS A 172 8.92 -1.00 16.92
CA LYS A 172 10.11 -0.84 16.07
C LYS A 172 10.71 0.56 16.12
N GLY A 173 10.15 1.48 16.90
CA GLY A 173 10.64 2.86 17.00
C GLY A 173 10.39 3.71 15.76
N LEU A 174 9.39 3.36 14.94
CA LEU A 174 9.03 4.07 13.71
C LEU A 174 7.86 5.04 13.88
N LEU A 175 7.25 5.07 15.06
CA LEU A 175 6.22 6.01 15.51
C LEU A 175 6.61 6.60 16.86
#